data_5943d1ffe351dd45cf6b8a0241f2fa58
#
_entry.id   5943d1ffe351dd45cf6b8a0241f2fa58
#
_cell.length_a   1.000
_cell.length_b   1.000
_cell.length_c   1.000
_cell.angle_alpha   90.00
_cell.angle_beta   90.00
_cell.angle_gamma   90.00
#
_symmetry.space_group_name_H-M   'P 1'
#
loop_
_entity.id
_entity.type
_entity.pdbx_description
1 polymer ?
#
loop_
_entity_poly.entity_id
_entity_poly.type
_entity_poly.pdbx_seq_one_letter_code
_entity_poly.pdbx_strand_id
1 'polypeptide(L)'
;MKHKKDWYKDLVIYQIYPRSFKDGNNDGIGDLKGMIEKLDYLKELGINAVWMSPVYASPNVDNGYDISDYFAIMEEFGTMEDWDAFRDGAHERGIAIIMDLVLNHSSDKHKWFLESKKSRNNPYSNYYIWRDPAPDGGAPNCWMSVFGGSAWEYVPERGQYYLHFFAKEQPDLNWDNPETKEKIFDIIRFWNEKGVDGYRIDAISYLDKGLDGRADMNEPIGTVACVNLEGTHRYIREMVAETMTPDNLMSVGEVNINNEQDAINYSSAASKEFNMAIPFVPPIVEIQTWSPEKMKRDLKKDYEILKKDGWWARFLSNHDKPRQVSLYGNDREFWSESAKMLACYLHTLLGTPFVFQGEELGMTNVAFPSIDDYDDIDTRNYYKTMIEQGTSPEEALAESRSISRDNARTPMQWNDSPNGGFSEHTPWLGVNPNYKLINAESQMNDDCSVFRFYQNLIALRKKHPVMAHGDFKLCCPEDGPVIAYTRSYQDETWLAVHNFSASMQKFHYGAEDIELPCNTPVIISNYGENEVEYGIGTLVLKPYETVVFQLH
;
A
#
# COMPACT_ATOMS: atom_id res chain seq x y z
N MET A 1 -13.92 0.20 17.94
CA MET A 1 -13.71 -0.87 18.98
C MET A 1 -12.76 -0.40 20.07
N LYS A 2 -12.70 -1.07 21.26
CA LYS A 2 -11.66 -0.79 22.25
C LYS A 2 -10.49 -1.74 22.02
N HIS A 3 -9.34 -1.21 21.73
CA HIS A 3 -8.14 -1.97 21.39
C HIS A 3 -7.14 -2.04 22.56
N LYS A 4 -6.43 -3.18 22.70
CA LYS A 4 -5.29 -3.31 23.62
C LYS A 4 -4.08 -2.51 23.08
N LYS A 5 -3.12 -2.21 23.94
CA LYS A 5 -1.85 -1.60 23.50
C LYS A 5 -1.19 -2.48 22.44
N ASP A 6 -0.59 -1.86 21.44
CA ASP A 6 0.16 -2.50 20.34
C ASP A 6 -0.66 -3.53 19.52
N TRP A 7 -1.99 -3.41 19.53
CA TRP A 7 -2.92 -4.30 18.84
C TRP A 7 -2.65 -4.43 17.33
N TYR A 8 -2.10 -3.38 16.72
CA TYR A 8 -1.75 -3.33 15.31
C TYR A 8 -0.70 -4.38 14.90
N LYS A 9 0.12 -4.87 15.84
CA LYS A 9 1.13 -5.92 15.58
C LYS A 9 0.50 -7.29 15.29
N ASP A 10 -0.70 -7.53 15.82
CA ASP A 10 -1.44 -8.79 15.65
C ASP A 10 -2.36 -8.78 14.42
N LEU A 11 -2.41 -7.66 13.67
CA LEU A 11 -3.29 -7.53 12.52
C LEU A 11 -2.77 -8.29 11.30
N VAL A 12 -3.72 -8.67 10.46
CA VAL A 12 -3.59 -8.88 9.03
C VAL A 12 -4.57 -7.91 8.37
N ILE A 13 -4.04 -6.91 7.68
CA ILE A 13 -4.81 -5.82 7.11
C ILE A 13 -5.08 -6.14 5.64
N TYR A 14 -6.35 -6.10 5.24
CA TYR A 14 -6.75 -6.29 3.85
C TYR A 14 -7.03 -4.92 3.23
N GLN A 15 -6.29 -4.55 2.19
CA GLN A 15 -6.53 -3.31 1.48
C GLN A 15 -7.64 -3.49 0.46
N ILE A 16 -8.67 -2.65 0.56
CA ILE A 16 -9.75 -2.53 -0.42
C ILE A 16 -9.54 -1.26 -1.25
N TYR A 17 -9.57 -1.43 -2.57
CA TYR A 17 -9.74 -0.35 -3.54
C TYR A 17 -11.23 -0.29 -3.93
N PRO A 18 -12.02 0.61 -3.30
CA PRO A 18 -13.49 0.53 -3.32
C PRO A 18 -14.07 0.44 -4.72
N ARG A 19 -13.57 1.29 -5.63
CA ARG A 19 -14.01 1.40 -7.02
C ARG A 19 -13.97 0.08 -7.81
N SER A 20 -13.10 -0.84 -7.41
CA SER A 20 -12.86 -2.13 -8.08
C SER A 20 -13.17 -3.35 -7.22
N PHE A 21 -13.73 -3.18 -6.02
CA PHE A 21 -13.96 -4.33 -5.13
C PHE A 21 -15.24 -5.09 -5.48
N LYS A 22 -16.40 -4.43 -5.41
CA LYS A 22 -17.71 -5.00 -5.79
C LYS A 22 -18.71 -3.87 -6.05
N ASP A 23 -19.35 -3.92 -7.18
CA ASP A 23 -20.46 -3.05 -7.54
C ASP A 23 -21.76 -3.61 -6.94
N GLY A 24 -22.36 -2.88 -6.01
CA GLY A 24 -23.59 -3.25 -5.31
C GLY A 24 -24.84 -2.57 -5.86
N ASN A 25 -24.69 -1.50 -6.66
CA ASN A 25 -25.79 -0.74 -7.23
C ASN A 25 -25.97 -0.97 -8.76
N ASN A 26 -25.04 -1.72 -9.38
CA ASN A 26 -25.01 -2.04 -10.80
C ASN A 26 -24.82 -0.84 -11.73
N ASP A 27 -23.93 0.09 -11.40
CA ASP A 27 -23.55 1.21 -12.27
C ASP A 27 -22.19 1.02 -12.97
N GLY A 28 -21.47 -0.05 -12.66
CA GLY A 28 -20.15 -0.37 -13.19
C GLY A 28 -19.00 0.06 -12.27
N ILE A 29 -19.29 0.67 -11.12
CA ILE A 29 -18.32 1.17 -10.14
C ILE A 29 -18.55 0.43 -8.82
N GLY A 30 -17.47 -0.02 -8.18
CA GLY A 30 -17.56 -0.61 -6.84
C GLY A 30 -17.95 0.42 -5.78
N ASP A 31 -18.73 -0.01 -4.78
CA ASP A 31 -19.34 0.87 -3.80
C ASP A 31 -19.40 0.25 -2.40
N LEU A 32 -19.87 1.03 -1.40
CA LEU A 32 -20.02 0.59 -0.02
C LEU A 32 -21.02 -0.56 0.13
N LYS A 33 -22.09 -0.61 -0.69
CA LYS A 33 -23.07 -1.70 -0.66
C LYS A 33 -22.43 -3.01 -1.11
N GLY A 34 -21.67 -2.98 -2.20
CA GLY A 34 -20.88 -4.12 -2.64
C GLY A 34 -19.83 -4.56 -1.62
N MET A 35 -19.19 -3.61 -0.92
CA MET A 35 -18.29 -3.94 0.18
C MET A 35 -19.01 -4.64 1.33
N ILE A 36 -20.21 -4.18 1.71
CA ILE A 36 -21.05 -4.82 2.73
C ILE A 36 -21.40 -6.27 2.34
N GLU A 37 -21.76 -6.52 1.08
CA GLU A 37 -22.05 -7.87 0.57
C GLU A 37 -20.87 -8.85 0.73
N LYS A 38 -19.64 -8.33 0.75
CA LYS A 38 -18.41 -9.14 0.81
C LYS A 38 -17.77 -9.21 2.20
N LEU A 39 -18.38 -8.67 3.23
CA LEU A 39 -17.87 -8.74 4.60
C LEU A 39 -17.72 -10.19 5.09
N ASP A 40 -18.62 -11.09 4.71
CA ASP A 40 -18.53 -12.51 5.10
C ASP A 40 -17.38 -13.23 4.40
N TYR A 41 -17.07 -12.88 3.14
CA TYR A 41 -15.87 -13.35 2.45
C TYR A 41 -14.59 -12.93 3.19
N LEU A 42 -14.49 -11.66 3.59
CA LEU A 42 -13.36 -11.15 4.35
C LEU A 42 -13.22 -11.84 5.72
N LYS A 43 -14.36 -12.11 6.37
CA LYS A 43 -14.41 -12.87 7.62
C LYS A 43 -13.95 -14.31 7.42
N GLU A 44 -14.37 -14.97 6.33
CA GLU A 44 -13.97 -16.34 6.00
C GLU A 44 -12.47 -16.42 5.69
N LEU A 45 -11.91 -15.48 4.93
CA LEU A 45 -10.47 -15.36 4.70
C LEU A 45 -9.71 -15.23 6.03
N GLY A 46 -10.34 -14.65 7.04
CA GLY A 46 -9.81 -14.58 8.40
C GLY A 46 -9.11 -13.28 8.74
N ILE A 47 -9.15 -12.25 7.89
CA ILE A 47 -8.58 -10.93 8.20
C ILE A 47 -9.24 -10.31 9.43
N ASN A 48 -8.57 -9.35 10.05
CA ASN A 48 -9.07 -8.67 11.24
C ASN A 48 -9.00 -7.13 11.16
N ALA A 49 -8.57 -6.60 10.02
CA ALA A 49 -8.71 -5.19 9.68
C ALA A 49 -8.84 -4.99 8.17
N VAL A 50 -9.56 -3.97 7.74
CA VAL A 50 -9.58 -3.46 6.36
C VAL A 50 -9.00 -2.06 6.33
N TRP A 51 -8.14 -1.81 5.33
CA TRP A 51 -7.78 -0.47 4.92
C TRP A 51 -8.51 -0.14 3.62
N MET A 52 -9.27 0.95 3.60
CA MET A 52 -9.95 1.44 2.41
C MET A 52 -9.16 2.60 1.81
N SER A 53 -8.87 2.54 0.50
CA SER A 53 -8.46 3.74 -0.24
C SER A 53 -9.55 4.81 -0.15
N PRO A 54 -9.25 6.11 -0.43
CA PRO A 54 -10.16 7.21 -0.10
C PRO A 54 -11.59 7.01 -0.61
N VAL A 55 -12.58 7.23 0.27
CA VAL A 55 -14.02 7.17 -0.05
C VAL A 55 -14.70 8.53 0.07
N TYR A 56 -13.93 9.58 0.34
CA TYR A 56 -14.42 10.94 0.47
C TYR A 56 -14.89 11.52 -0.86
N ALA A 57 -15.73 12.57 -0.82
CA ALA A 57 -16.12 13.27 -2.04
C ALA A 57 -14.90 13.80 -2.79
N SER A 58 -14.79 13.44 -4.07
CA SER A 58 -13.66 13.76 -4.94
C SER A 58 -14.12 13.92 -6.38
N PRO A 59 -13.50 14.81 -7.17
CA PRO A 59 -13.67 14.86 -8.62
C PRO A 59 -12.98 13.70 -9.37
N ASN A 60 -12.23 12.83 -8.68
CA ASN A 60 -11.53 11.68 -9.25
C ASN A 60 -10.43 12.00 -10.29
N VAL A 61 -9.75 13.12 -10.17
CA VAL A 61 -8.58 13.41 -11.02
C VAL A 61 -7.44 12.44 -10.73
N ASP A 62 -7.27 12.08 -9.47
CA ASP A 62 -6.33 11.08 -8.99
C ASP A 62 -7.06 10.01 -8.15
N ASN A 63 -8.14 9.47 -8.71
CA ASN A 63 -8.86 8.31 -8.18
C ASN A 63 -9.17 8.38 -6.67
N GLY A 64 -9.67 9.53 -6.20
CA GLY A 64 -10.08 9.77 -4.83
C GLY A 64 -9.05 10.49 -3.96
N TYR A 65 -7.79 10.61 -4.41
CA TYR A 65 -6.74 11.33 -3.67
C TYR A 65 -6.79 12.85 -3.85
N ASP A 66 -7.72 13.38 -4.66
CA ASP A 66 -8.06 14.78 -4.80
C ASP A 66 -9.39 15.09 -4.08
N ILE A 67 -9.33 15.25 -2.74
CA ILE A 67 -10.53 15.33 -1.89
C ILE A 67 -11.17 16.73 -1.94
N SER A 68 -12.45 16.80 -2.33
CA SER A 68 -13.23 18.04 -2.37
C SER A 68 -14.09 18.29 -1.13
N ASP A 69 -14.45 17.24 -0.37
CA ASP A 69 -15.09 17.34 0.94
C ASP A 69 -14.71 16.13 1.82
N TYR A 70 -14.01 16.39 2.92
CA TYR A 70 -13.57 15.35 3.88
C TYR A 70 -14.70 14.84 4.79
N PHE A 71 -15.86 15.49 4.80
CA PHE A 71 -17.00 15.14 5.67
C PHE A 71 -18.12 14.42 4.92
N ALA A 72 -17.95 14.18 3.63
CA ALA A 72 -18.94 13.52 2.78
C ALA A 72 -18.33 12.28 2.11
N ILE A 73 -19.17 11.26 1.90
CA ILE A 73 -18.84 10.11 1.06
C ILE A 73 -19.03 10.52 -0.41
N MET A 74 -18.17 10.01 -1.29
CA MET A 74 -18.30 10.19 -2.74
C MET A 74 -19.63 9.59 -3.22
N GLU A 75 -20.36 10.32 -4.05
CA GLU A 75 -21.71 9.93 -4.50
C GLU A 75 -21.70 8.55 -5.20
N GLU A 76 -20.65 8.25 -5.98
CA GLU A 76 -20.47 6.96 -6.63
C GLU A 76 -20.32 5.80 -5.63
N PHE A 77 -19.81 6.05 -4.43
CA PHE A 77 -19.62 5.03 -3.40
C PHE A 77 -20.79 4.88 -2.44
N GLY A 78 -21.76 5.79 -2.50
CA GLY A 78 -22.96 5.75 -1.67
C GLY A 78 -23.11 6.93 -0.72
N THR A 79 -23.68 6.69 0.45
CA THR A 79 -24.05 7.70 1.43
C THR A 79 -23.29 7.52 2.74
N MET A 80 -23.44 8.48 3.66
CA MET A 80 -22.92 8.34 5.03
C MET A 80 -23.63 7.21 5.80
N GLU A 81 -24.90 6.95 5.49
CA GLU A 81 -25.65 5.83 6.04
C GLU A 81 -25.11 4.49 5.56
N ASP A 82 -24.70 4.38 4.29
CA ASP A 82 -24.03 3.18 3.74
C ASP A 82 -22.68 2.96 4.42
N TRP A 83 -21.93 4.05 4.69
CA TRP A 83 -20.68 3.97 5.44
C TRP A 83 -20.90 3.52 6.89
N ASP A 84 -21.91 4.06 7.58
CA ASP A 84 -22.26 3.63 8.93
C ASP A 84 -22.64 2.14 8.95
N ALA A 85 -23.39 1.66 7.94
CA ALA A 85 -23.77 0.25 7.80
C ALA A 85 -22.53 -0.64 7.52
N PHE A 86 -21.60 -0.20 6.69
CA PHE A 86 -20.34 -0.90 6.43
C PHE A 86 -19.53 -1.03 7.71
N ARG A 87 -19.34 0.08 8.45
CA ARG A 87 -18.63 0.10 9.74
C ARG A 87 -19.25 -0.89 10.73
N ASP A 88 -20.56 -0.83 10.93
CA ASP A 88 -21.24 -1.69 11.88
C ASP A 88 -21.11 -3.15 11.48
N GLY A 89 -21.33 -3.48 10.21
CA GLY A 89 -21.16 -4.83 9.69
C GLY A 89 -19.72 -5.37 9.81
N ALA A 90 -18.70 -4.55 9.62
CA ALA A 90 -17.30 -4.91 9.82
C ALA A 90 -17.00 -5.16 11.30
N HIS A 91 -17.45 -4.26 12.19
CA HIS A 91 -17.25 -4.38 13.64
C HIS A 91 -17.97 -5.61 14.24
N GLU A 92 -19.17 -5.94 13.78
CA GLU A 92 -19.89 -7.17 14.17
C GLU A 92 -19.08 -8.44 13.84
N ARG A 93 -18.26 -8.38 12.79
CA ARG A 93 -17.38 -9.49 12.36
C ARG A 93 -16.01 -9.46 13.01
N GLY A 94 -15.74 -8.46 13.86
CA GLY A 94 -14.44 -8.26 14.52
C GLY A 94 -13.36 -7.76 13.55
N ILE A 95 -13.75 -7.04 12.48
CA ILE A 95 -12.88 -6.42 11.49
C ILE A 95 -12.78 -4.93 11.82
N ALA A 96 -11.58 -4.46 12.12
CA ALA A 96 -11.29 -3.04 12.35
C ALA A 96 -11.25 -2.27 11.02
N ILE A 97 -11.55 -0.97 11.08
CA ILE A 97 -11.56 -0.10 9.90
C ILE A 97 -10.43 0.90 9.98
N ILE A 98 -9.59 0.89 8.94
CA ILE A 98 -8.49 1.84 8.71
C ILE A 98 -8.87 2.69 7.50
N MET A 99 -9.04 4.00 7.71
CA MET A 99 -9.32 4.93 6.62
C MET A 99 -8.03 5.55 6.06
N ASP A 100 -8.07 5.93 4.80
CA ASP A 100 -7.00 6.70 4.18
C ASP A 100 -7.18 8.20 4.51
N LEU A 101 -6.12 8.90 4.87
CA LEU A 101 -6.12 10.34 5.13
C LEU A 101 -5.14 11.03 4.18
N VAL A 102 -5.65 11.87 3.30
CA VAL A 102 -4.86 12.70 2.39
C VAL A 102 -4.74 14.10 2.98
N LEU A 103 -3.60 14.41 3.58
CA LEU A 103 -3.40 15.63 4.37
C LEU A 103 -2.31 16.55 3.83
N ASN A 104 -1.57 16.13 2.81
CA ASN A 104 -0.60 16.99 2.13
C ASN A 104 -1.28 18.04 1.25
N HIS A 105 -2.40 17.70 0.63
CA HIS A 105 -3.13 18.52 -0.35
C HIS A 105 -4.64 18.28 -0.25
N SER A 106 -5.43 19.07 -0.96
CA SER A 106 -6.84 18.82 -1.21
C SER A 106 -7.13 18.95 -2.71
N SER A 107 -8.38 18.68 -3.13
CA SER A 107 -8.80 19.04 -4.48
C SER A 107 -8.83 20.57 -4.70
N ASP A 108 -8.61 21.01 -5.94
CA ASP A 108 -8.86 22.37 -6.38
C ASP A 108 -10.37 22.74 -6.35
N LYS A 109 -11.24 21.75 -6.16
CA LYS A 109 -12.69 21.91 -5.95
C LYS A 109 -13.07 22.00 -4.47
N HIS A 110 -12.12 21.78 -3.55
CA HIS A 110 -12.40 21.94 -2.13
C HIS A 110 -12.81 23.39 -1.80
N LYS A 111 -13.81 23.57 -0.95
CA LYS A 111 -14.34 24.90 -0.58
C LYS A 111 -13.26 25.87 -0.07
N TRP A 112 -12.25 25.35 0.63
CA TRP A 112 -11.13 26.19 1.10
C TRP A 112 -10.32 26.76 -0.06
N PHE A 113 -10.02 25.94 -1.08
CA PHE A 113 -9.26 26.40 -2.24
C PHE A 113 -10.07 27.36 -3.12
N LEU A 114 -11.36 27.05 -3.34
CA LEU A 114 -12.27 27.91 -4.10
C LEU A 114 -12.37 29.32 -3.49
N GLU A 115 -12.34 29.43 -2.16
CA GLU A 115 -12.30 30.74 -1.48
C GLU A 115 -10.89 31.34 -1.50
N SER A 116 -9.85 30.55 -1.22
CA SER A 116 -8.46 30.99 -1.16
C SER A 116 -8.01 31.67 -2.46
N LYS A 117 -8.37 31.09 -3.61
CA LYS A 117 -7.95 31.62 -4.93
C LYS A 117 -8.57 32.93 -5.33
N LYS A 118 -9.71 33.36 -4.71
CA LYS A 118 -10.43 34.58 -5.09
C LYS A 118 -9.64 35.86 -4.79
N SER A 119 -8.87 35.89 -3.71
CA SER A 119 -8.10 37.09 -3.32
C SER A 119 -7.03 36.78 -2.29
N ARG A 120 -6.08 37.70 -2.13
CA ARG A 120 -5.05 37.64 -1.09
C ARG A 120 -5.57 37.90 0.33
N ASN A 121 -6.75 38.53 0.44
CA ASN A 121 -7.34 39.00 1.69
C ASN A 121 -8.71 38.34 1.95
N ASN A 122 -8.69 37.04 2.29
CA ASN A 122 -9.90 36.34 2.73
C ASN A 122 -9.51 35.32 3.84
N PRO A 123 -10.47 34.81 4.62
CA PRO A 123 -10.19 33.89 5.73
C PRO A 123 -9.41 32.63 5.33
N TYR A 124 -9.56 32.16 4.10
CA TYR A 124 -8.89 30.95 3.60
C TYR A 124 -7.59 31.25 2.86
N SER A 125 -7.16 32.52 2.77
CA SER A 125 -6.02 32.95 1.96
C SER A 125 -4.74 32.16 2.26
N ASN A 126 -4.50 31.81 3.53
CA ASN A 126 -3.29 31.14 3.99
C ASN A 126 -3.47 29.62 4.20
N TYR A 127 -4.58 29.03 3.75
CA TYR A 127 -4.78 27.57 3.88
C TYR A 127 -3.94 26.78 2.89
N TYR A 128 -3.48 27.43 1.81
CA TYR A 128 -2.63 26.85 0.76
C TYR A 128 -1.35 27.65 0.62
N ILE A 129 -0.37 27.06 -0.07
CA ILE A 129 0.92 27.69 -0.31
C ILE A 129 0.84 28.59 -1.56
N TRP A 130 0.91 29.90 -1.36
CA TRP A 130 0.91 30.91 -2.43
C TRP A 130 2.22 31.68 -2.47
N ARG A 131 2.71 32.00 -3.68
CA ARG A 131 3.89 32.84 -3.89
C ARG A 131 3.66 33.82 -5.03
N ASP A 132 4.29 34.98 -4.93
CA ASP A 132 4.32 35.94 -6.03
C ASP A 132 5.17 35.38 -7.18
N PRO A 133 4.89 35.81 -8.44
CA PRO A 133 5.76 35.49 -9.58
C PRO A 133 7.22 35.89 -9.31
N ALA A 134 8.13 35.14 -9.90
CA ALA A 134 9.53 35.53 -9.96
C ALA A 134 9.69 36.89 -10.69
N PRO A 135 10.84 37.59 -10.58
CA PRO A 135 11.05 38.90 -11.20
C PRO A 135 10.83 38.93 -12.73
N ASP A 136 10.96 37.81 -13.39
CA ASP A 136 10.69 37.63 -14.84
C ASP A 136 9.21 37.30 -15.14
N GLY A 137 8.36 37.19 -14.12
CA GLY A 137 6.96 36.81 -14.21
C GLY A 137 6.70 35.30 -14.23
N GLY A 138 7.74 34.49 -14.17
CA GLY A 138 7.66 33.03 -14.15
C GLY A 138 7.30 32.44 -12.78
N ALA A 139 7.39 31.09 -12.69
CA ALA A 139 7.19 30.35 -11.46
C ALA A 139 8.18 30.78 -10.35
N PRO A 140 7.79 30.69 -9.07
CA PRO A 140 8.63 31.12 -7.93
C PRO A 140 9.99 30.42 -7.84
N ASN A 141 10.08 29.19 -8.27
CA ASN A 141 11.32 28.40 -8.36
C ASN A 141 11.20 27.29 -9.43
N CYS A 142 12.23 26.45 -9.56
CA CYS A 142 12.29 25.40 -10.57
C CYS A 142 11.60 24.08 -10.19
N TRP A 143 10.88 24.01 -9.08
CA TRP A 143 10.28 22.76 -8.62
C TRP A 143 9.31 22.15 -9.63
N MET A 144 9.47 20.85 -9.82
CA MET A 144 8.63 20.02 -10.67
C MET A 144 7.67 19.18 -9.83
N SER A 145 6.49 18.94 -10.38
CA SER A 145 5.51 17.99 -9.87
C SER A 145 5.98 16.54 -10.06
N VAL A 146 5.54 15.65 -9.18
CA VAL A 146 5.76 14.19 -9.29
C VAL A 146 5.17 13.64 -10.59
N PHE A 147 4.03 14.18 -11.04
CA PHE A 147 3.39 13.78 -12.31
C PHE A 147 3.90 14.55 -13.53
N GLY A 148 5.01 15.27 -13.38
CA GLY A 148 5.66 16.04 -14.44
C GLY A 148 5.15 17.48 -14.55
N GLY A 149 5.95 18.31 -15.23
CA GLY A 149 5.69 19.75 -15.35
C GLY A 149 6.07 20.56 -14.10
N SER A 150 5.71 21.84 -14.08
CA SER A 150 5.95 22.74 -12.95
C SER A 150 5.11 22.31 -11.73
N ALA A 151 5.67 22.44 -10.52
CA ALA A 151 4.92 22.31 -9.27
C ALA A 151 4.15 23.62 -8.90
N TRP A 152 4.14 24.61 -9.78
CA TRP A 152 3.51 25.89 -9.56
C TRP A 152 2.54 26.22 -10.68
N GLU A 153 1.29 26.57 -10.31
CA GLU A 153 0.23 26.98 -11.24
C GLU A 153 -0.22 28.41 -10.95
N TYR A 154 -0.28 29.25 -12.00
CA TYR A 154 -0.63 30.67 -11.88
C TYR A 154 -2.13 30.89 -11.87
N VAL A 155 -2.61 31.69 -10.90
CA VAL A 155 -4.03 32.09 -10.78
C VAL A 155 -4.14 33.60 -11.07
N PRO A 156 -4.64 33.97 -12.25
CA PRO A 156 -4.71 35.38 -12.67
C PRO A 156 -5.54 36.27 -11.73
N GLU A 157 -6.65 35.74 -11.18
CA GLU A 157 -7.56 36.48 -10.30
C GLU A 157 -6.88 36.90 -8.99
N ARG A 158 -5.92 36.08 -8.54
CA ARG A 158 -5.13 36.33 -7.32
C ARG A 158 -3.79 37.00 -7.63
N GLY A 159 -3.27 36.82 -8.84
CA GLY A 159 -1.96 37.30 -9.27
C GLY A 159 -0.81 36.61 -8.53
N GLN A 160 -0.99 35.34 -8.21
CA GLN A 160 -0.01 34.48 -7.52
C GLN A 160 -0.02 33.09 -8.11
N TYR A 161 1.07 32.34 -7.83
CA TYR A 161 1.18 30.92 -8.05
C TYR A 161 0.80 30.17 -6.77
N TYR A 162 0.10 29.02 -6.89
CA TYR A 162 0.00 28.04 -5.81
C TYR A 162 0.91 26.85 -6.06
N LEU A 163 1.33 26.19 -4.96
CA LEU A 163 2.12 24.99 -4.99
C LEU A 163 1.24 23.75 -5.13
N HIS A 164 1.69 22.79 -5.95
CA HIS A 164 1.14 21.44 -6.03
C HIS A 164 2.25 20.44 -6.29
N PHE A 165 2.51 19.52 -5.38
CA PHE A 165 3.53 18.50 -5.58
C PHE A 165 3.04 17.34 -6.45
N PHE A 166 1.74 17.15 -6.54
CA PHE A 166 1.05 16.18 -7.39
C PHE A 166 0.35 16.88 -8.56
N ALA A 167 -0.84 16.43 -8.96
CA ALA A 167 -1.56 17.08 -10.05
C ALA A 167 -1.86 18.55 -9.72
N LYS A 168 -1.98 19.39 -10.75
CA LYS A 168 -2.37 20.81 -10.55
C LYS A 168 -3.72 20.98 -9.88
N GLU A 169 -4.59 19.96 -9.98
CA GLU A 169 -5.85 19.85 -9.29
C GLU A 169 -5.71 19.48 -7.79
N GLN A 170 -4.47 19.25 -7.30
CA GLN A 170 -4.17 18.86 -5.91
C GLN A 170 -3.29 19.94 -5.22
N PRO A 171 -3.84 21.15 -4.93
CA PRO A 171 -3.10 22.21 -4.27
C PRO A 171 -2.64 21.82 -2.86
N ASP A 172 -1.39 22.11 -2.53
CA ASP A 172 -0.76 21.75 -1.26
C ASP A 172 -1.25 22.62 -0.10
N LEU A 173 -1.61 21.98 1.00
CA LEU A 173 -2.08 22.62 2.22
C LEU A 173 -0.91 23.27 2.99
N ASN A 174 -1.19 24.39 3.64
CA ASN A 174 -0.23 25.13 4.44
C ASN A 174 -0.26 24.69 5.92
N TRP A 175 0.60 23.76 6.29
CA TRP A 175 0.72 23.25 7.65
C TRP A 175 1.37 24.24 8.64
N ASP A 176 2.04 25.29 8.15
CA ASP A 176 2.54 26.39 8.98
C ASP A 176 1.39 27.28 9.51
N ASN A 177 0.23 27.25 8.86
CA ASN A 177 -0.93 27.99 9.34
C ASN A 177 -1.68 27.24 10.45
N PRO A 178 -1.77 27.76 11.68
CA PRO A 178 -2.44 27.09 12.79
C PRO A 178 -3.93 26.79 12.52
N GLU A 179 -4.62 27.68 11.77
CA GLU A 179 -6.03 27.48 11.44
C GLU A 179 -6.21 26.29 10.49
N THR A 180 -5.31 26.11 9.53
CA THR A 180 -5.32 24.96 8.61
C THR A 180 -5.10 23.67 9.39
N LYS A 181 -4.11 23.63 10.28
CA LYS A 181 -3.86 22.46 11.15
C LYS A 181 -5.07 22.09 11.99
N GLU A 182 -5.71 23.06 12.64
CA GLU A 182 -6.90 22.80 13.46
C GLU A 182 -8.04 22.23 12.61
N LYS A 183 -8.24 22.73 11.39
CA LYS A 183 -9.23 22.18 10.47
C LYS A 183 -8.93 20.75 10.02
N ILE A 184 -7.65 20.41 9.86
CA ILE A 184 -7.22 19.05 9.59
C ILE A 184 -7.51 18.15 10.82
N PHE A 185 -7.23 18.63 12.04
CA PHE A 185 -7.55 17.88 13.26
C PHE A 185 -9.06 17.70 13.46
N ASP A 186 -9.89 18.69 13.07
CA ASP A 186 -11.37 18.57 13.06
C ASP A 186 -11.83 17.43 12.13
N ILE A 187 -11.19 17.25 10.97
CA ILE A 187 -11.49 16.14 10.05
C ILE A 187 -11.23 14.78 10.76
N ILE A 188 -10.09 14.64 11.40
CA ILE A 188 -9.73 13.39 12.07
C ILE A 188 -10.68 13.10 13.24
N ARG A 189 -10.99 14.13 14.07
CA ARG A 189 -11.96 14.00 15.19
C ARG A 189 -13.33 13.55 14.70
N PHE A 190 -13.81 14.12 13.59
CA PHE A 190 -15.09 13.72 13.00
C PHE A 190 -15.13 12.21 12.66
N TRP A 191 -14.09 11.69 12.03
CA TRP A 191 -14.03 10.28 11.69
C TRP A 191 -13.78 9.38 12.90
N ASN A 192 -13.08 9.87 13.93
CA ASN A 192 -13.00 9.19 15.23
C ASN A 192 -14.39 9.01 15.85
N GLU A 193 -15.20 10.06 15.86
CA GLU A 193 -16.60 10.01 16.32
C GLU A 193 -17.46 9.07 15.48
N LYS A 194 -17.14 8.92 14.19
CA LYS A 194 -17.75 7.94 13.30
C LYS A 194 -17.27 6.49 13.57
N GLY A 195 -16.32 6.28 14.46
CA GLY A 195 -15.91 4.95 14.92
C GLY A 195 -14.85 4.27 14.07
N VAL A 196 -13.99 5.02 13.39
CA VAL A 196 -12.79 4.50 12.72
C VAL A 196 -11.81 3.97 13.76
N ASP A 197 -11.08 2.90 13.44
CA ASP A 197 -10.13 2.25 14.35
C ASP A 197 -8.68 2.68 14.08
N GLY A 198 -8.42 3.30 12.94
CA GLY A 198 -7.09 3.80 12.59
C GLY A 198 -7.03 4.46 11.22
N TYR A 199 -5.83 4.93 10.87
CA TYR A 199 -5.60 5.66 9.63
C TYR A 199 -4.31 5.23 8.93
N ARG A 200 -4.37 5.15 7.59
CA ARG A 200 -3.20 5.25 6.72
C ARG A 200 -3.11 6.70 6.24
N ILE A 201 -1.97 7.31 6.41
CA ILE A 201 -1.75 8.70 6.07
C ILE A 201 -0.90 8.78 4.80
N ASP A 202 -1.51 9.36 3.77
CA ASP A 202 -0.97 9.51 2.43
C ASP A 202 0.13 10.57 2.35
N ALA A 203 1.20 10.30 1.59
CA ALA A 203 2.22 11.27 1.16
C ALA A 203 2.72 12.20 2.28
N ILE A 204 2.92 11.67 3.49
CA ILE A 204 3.08 12.49 4.71
C ILE A 204 4.47 13.10 4.87
N SER A 205 5.45 12.71 4.07
CA SER A 205 6.85 13.15 4.23
C SER A 205 7.12 14.60 3.81
N TYR A 206 6.15 15.31 3.28
CA TYR A 206 6.32 16.60 2.61
C TYR A 206 5.51 17.74 3.24
N LEU A 207 5.01 17.63 4.45
CA LEU A 207 4.12 18.62 5.08
C LEU A 207 4.80 19.99 5.26
N ASP A 208 6.06 19.98 5.70
CA ASP A 208 6.90 21.20 5.78
C ASP A 208 7.54 21.44 4.41
N LYS A 209 7.20 22.57 3.79
CA LYS A 209 7.72 22.92 2.46
C LYS A 209 9.10 23.61 2.50
N GLY A 210 9.56 24.01 3.68
CA GLY A 210 10.90 24.62 3.85
C GLY A 210 11.17 25.86 3.01
N LEU A 211 10.14 26.57 2.56
CA LEU A 211 10.22 27.72 1.67
C LEU A 211 10.92 28.96 2.28
N ASP A 212 11.27 28.90 3.54
CA ASP A 212 12.09 29.87 4.27
C ASP A 212 13.59 29.61 4.15
N GLY A 213 14.01 28.72 3.24
CA GLY A 213 15.40 28.37 2.98
C GLY A 213 15.88 27.08 3.65
N ARG A 214 14.96 26.30 4.27
CA ARG A 214 15.29 24.97 4.83
C ARG A 214 15.26 23.87 3.76
N ALA A 215 14.45 24.02 2.71
CA ALA A 215 14.44 23.12 1.56
C ALA A 215 15.61 23.40 0.62
N ASP A 216 16.05 22.40 -0.13
CA ASP A 216 17.02 22.60 -1.21
C ASP A 216 16.32 23.24 -2.44
N MET A 217 16.50 24.56 -2.56
CA MET A 217 15.89 25.33 -3.64
C MET A 217 16.51 25.06 -5.02
N ASN A 218 17.62 24.33 -5.10
CA ASN A 218 18.26 23.92 -6.35
C ASN A 218 17.82 22.50 -6.80
N GLU A 219 17.21 21.73 -5.91
CA GLU A 219 16.65 20.42 -6.26
C GLU A 219 15.41 20.63 -7.15
N PRO A 220 15.38 20.06 -8.36
CA PRO A 220 14.27 20.29 -9.29
C PRO A 220 12.97 19.60 -8.88
N ILE A 221 13.02 18.52 -8.07
CA ILE A 221 11.83 17.78 -7.63
C ILE A 221 11.42 18.27 -6.25
N GLY A 222 10.27 18.95 -6.16
CA GLY A 222 9.82 19.59 -4.92
C GLY A 222 9.67 18.61 -3.75
N THR A 223 9.19 17.40 -3.98
CA THR A 223 9.08 16.38 -2.94
C THR A 223 10.45 15.91 -2.43
N VAL A 224 11.48 15.86 -3.28
CA VAL A 224 12.84 15.54 -2.85
C VAL A 224 13.45 16.70 -2.06
N ALA A 225 13.21 17.95 -2.50
CA ALA A 225 13.69 19.16 -1.85
C ALA A 225 13.19 19.33 -0.40
N CYS A 226 11.97 18.88 -0.11
CA CYS A 226 11.27 19.08 1.16
C CYS A 226 11.14 17.81 2.01
N VAL A 227 11.63 16.66 1.54
CA VAL A 227 11.42 15.38 2.22
C VAL A 227 12.01 15.38 3.65
N ASN A 228 11.23 14.87 4.60
CA ASN A 228 11.66 14.61 5.98
C ASN A 228 12.23 15.83 6.73
N LEU A 229 11.76 17.04 6.42
CA LEU A 229 12.15 18.24 7.20
C LEU A 229 11.60 18.13 8.64
N GLU A 230 12.32 18.73 9.59
CA GLU A 230 11.96 18.67 11.04
C GLU A 230 10.54 19.21 11.33
N GLY A 231 10.07 20.18 10.53
CA GLY A 231 8.70 20.67 10.63
C GLY A 231 7.67 19.57 10.33
N THR A 232 7.93 18.71 9.35
CA THR A 232 7.08 17.55 9.05
C THR A 232 6.96 16.62 10.26
N HIS A 233 8.06 16.21 10.85
CA HIS A 233 8.07 15.37 12.05
C HIS A 233 7.35 16.02 13.24
N ARG A 234 7.52 17.34 13.43
CA ARG A 234 6.79 18.10 14.46
C ARG A 234 5.28 18.06 14.22
N TYR A 235 4.80 18.31 12.98
CA TYR A 235 3.37 18.28 12.65
C TYR A 235 2.75 16.89 12.85
N ILE A 236 3.48 15.84 12.48
CA ILE A 236 3.04 14.46 12.70
C ILE A 236 2.88 14.18 14.19
N ARG A 237 3.86 14.53 15.03
CA ARG A 237 3.79 14.35 16.48
C ARG A 237 2.61 15.10 17.11
N GLU A 238 2.38 16.35 16.70
CA GLU A 238 1.23 17.15 17.15
C GLU A 238 -0.08 16.47 16.76
N MET A 239 -0.24 16.10 15.50
CA MET A 239 -1.43 15.43 14.96
C MET A 239 -1.74 14.12 15.71
N VAL A 240 -0.77 13.23 15.80
CA VAL A 240 -0.95 11.93 16.46
C VAL A 240 -1.28 12.08 17.94
N ALA A 241 -0.60 12.98 18.64
CA ALA A 241 -0.84 13.24 20.07
C ALA A 241 -2.25 13.78 20.34
N GLU A 242 -2.75 14.66 19.47
CA GLU A 242 -4.02 15.36 19.64
C GLU A 242 -5.24 14.53 19.18
N THR A 243 -5.05 13.67 18.17
CA THR A 243 -6.21 13.08 17.46
C THR A 243 -6.24 11.54 17.48
N MET A 244 -5.12 10.85 17.64
CA MET A 244 -5.06 9.38 17.54
C MET A 244 -4.73 8.71 18.87
N THR A 245 -3.73 9.24 19.58
CA THR A 245 -3.29 8.67 20.87
C THR A 245 -4.40 8.58 21.92
N PRO A 246 -5.30 9.57 22.09
CA PRO A 246 -6.33 9.51 23.13
C PRO A 246 -7.25 8.29 23.02
N ASP A 247 -7.52 7.85 21.81
CA ASP A 247 -8.43 6.73 21.53
C ASP A 247 -7.68 5.43 21.19
N ASN A 248 -6.34 5.42 21.29
CA ASN A 248 -5.48 4.29 20.93
C ASN A 248 -5.73 3.78 19.50
N LEU A 249 -5.92 4.72 18.57
CA LEU A 249 -6.11 4.43 17.15
C LEU A 249 -4.80 4.01 16.50
N MET A 250 -4.88 3.08 15.55
CA MET A 250 -3.73 2.68 14.75
C MET A 250 -3.38 3.77 13.74
N SER A 251 -2.10 4.01 13.54
CA SER A 251 -1.60 4.94 12.53
C SER A 251 -0.48 4.32 11.72
N VAL A 252 -0.55 4.47 10.40
CA VAL A 252 0.51 4.07 9.48
C VAL A 252 0.76 5.20 8.47
N GLY A 253 1.98 5.69 8.38
CA GLY A 253 2.38 6.73 7.43
C GLY A 253 2.97 6.13 6.16
N GLU A 254 2.54 6.61 4.99
CA GLU A 254 3.28 6.42 3.76
C GLU A 254 4.41 7.42 3.69
N VAL A 255 5.65 6.92 3.81
CA VAL A 255 6.81 7.75 4.06
C VAL A 255 7.97 7.48 3.11
N ASN A 256 8.77 8.50 2.86
CA ASN A 256 10.04 8.35 2.17
C ASN A 256 11.15 8.11 3.19
N ILE A 257 11.91 7.04 2.99
CA ILE A 257 12.99 6.65 3.88
C ILE A 257 14.31 6.76 3.13
N ASN A 258 15.07 7.82 3.42
CA ASN A 258 16.38 8.06 2.81
C ASN A 258 17.51 7.41 3.62
N ASN A 259 17.28 7.20 4.91
CA ASN A 259 18.26 6.63 5.84
C ASN A 259 17.57 5.94 7.03
N GLU A 260 18.35 5.25 7.84
CA GLU A 260 17.87 4.51 9.01
C GLU A 260 17.18 5.43 10.06
N GLN A 261 17.66 6.66 10.23
CA GLN A 261 17.10 7.59 11.21
C GLN A 261 15.68 8.05 10.81
N ASP A 262 15.42 8.25 9.50
CA ASP A 262 14.07 8.56 9.01
C ASP A 262 13.09 7.45 9.40
N ALA A 263 13.47 6.19 9.18
CA ALA A 263 12.64 5.04 9.53
C ALA A 263 12.32 4.97 11.03
N ILE A 264 13.33 5.22 11.88
CA ILE A 264 13.18 5.24 13.34
C ILE A 264 12.28 6.40 13.76
N ASN A 265 12.45 7.58 13.16
CA ASN A 265 11.62 8.74 13.46
C ASN A 265 10.14 8.45 13.20
N TYR A 266 9.81 7.86 12.05
CA TYR A 266 8.42 7.61 11.67
C TYR A 266 7.74 6.50 12.47
N SER A 267 8.44 5.44 12.89
CA SER A 267 7.80 4.21 13.36
C SER A 267 8.22 3.70 14.73
N SER A 268 9.16 4.38 15.43
CA SER A 268 9.54 3.96 16.78
C SER A 268 8.57 4.50 17.84
N ALA A 269 8.33 3.74 18.90
CA ALA A 269 7.51 4.20 20.02
C ALA A 269 8.10 5.45 20.70
N ALA A 270 9.42 5.62 20.67
CA ALA A 270 10.11 6.78 21.24
C ALA A 270 9.85 8.07 20.45
N SER A 271 9.65 8.00 19.14
CA SER A 271 9.40 9.17 18.30
C SER A 271 8.02 9.77 18.51
N LYS A 272 7.03 8.95 18.95
CA LYS A 272 5.62 9.33 19.11
C LYS A 272 4.98 9.83 17.81
N GLU A 273 5.45 9.32 16.68
CA GLU A 273 4.87 9.56 15.37
C GLU A 273 3.87 8.44 15.05
N PHE A 274 4.13 7.59 14.08
CA PHE A 274 3.21 6.54 13.71
C PHE A 274 3.46 5.23 14.45
N ASN A 275 2.45 4.36 14.51
CA ASN A 275 2.64 2.99 14.98
C ASN A 275 3.46 2.16 14.01
N MET A 276 3.37 2.44 12.70
CA MET A 276 4.13 1.77 11.67
C MET A 276 4.36 2.68 10.46
N ALA A 277 5.28 2.30 9.60
CA ALA A 277 5.57 2.99 8.36
C ALA A 277 5.39 2.09 7.14
N ILE A 278 4.90 2.66 6.04
CA ILE A 278 4.93 2.10 4.68
C ILE A 278 6.02 2.84 3.92
N PRO A 279 7.18 2.21 3.63
CA PRO A 279 8.19 2.84 2.78
C PRO A 279 7.67 2.99 1.35
N PHE A 280 7.66 4.21 0.85
CA PHE A 280 7.31 4.45 -0.55
C PHE A 280 8.54 4.24 -1.45
N VAL A 281 8.38 3.40 -2.47
CA VAL A 281 9.33 3.22 -3.58
C VAL A 281 8.54 3.34 -4.87
N PRO A 282 8.90 4.26 -5.78
CA PRO A 282 8.22 4.37 -7.06
C PRO A 282 8.18 3.04 -7.81
N PRO A 283 7.04 2.63 -8.41
CA PRO A 283 6.88 1.34 -9.08
C PRO A 283 7.95 1.07 -10.15
N ILE A 284 8.28 2.06 -10.96
CA ILE A 284 9.30 1.93 -12.00
C ILE A 284 10.68 1.58 -11.42
N VAL A 285 11.06 2.18 -10.30
CA VAL A 285 12.35 1.90 -9.64
C VAL A 285 12.37 0.47 -9.12
N GLU A 286 11.27 0.03 -8.52
CA GLU A 286 11.17 -1.32 -7.98
C GLU A 286 11.20 -2.38 -9.07
N ILE A 287 10.43 -2.21 -10.16
CA ILE A 287 10.41 -3.12 -11.31
C ILE A 287 11.81 -3.27 -11.94
N GLN A 288 12.54 -2.17 -12.07
CA GLN A 288 13.87 -2.18 -12.67
C GLN A 288 14.96 -2.74 -11.76
N THR A 289 14.78 -2.72 -10.45
CA THR A 289 15.86 -3.00 -9.49
C THR A 289 15.62 -4.21 -8.60
N TRP A 290 14.38 -4.78 -8.56
CA TRP A 290 14.13 -5.89 -7.67
C TRP A 290 14.93 -7.14 -8.07
N SER A 291 15.40 -7.84 -7.09
CA SER A 291 15.95 -9.19 -7.20
C SER A 291 15.93 -9.85 -5.82
N PRO A 292 16.00 -11.19 -5.73
CA PRO A 292 16.12 -11.85 -4.44
C PRO A 292 17.31 -11.36 -3.60
N GLU A 293 18.42 -11.04 -4.24
CA GLU A 293 19.62 -10.49 -3.58
C GLU A 293 19.34 -9.08 -3.01
N LYS A 294 18.63 -8.23 -3.78
CA LYS A 294 18.22 -6.91 -3.27
C LYS A 294 17.26 -7.06 -2.09
N MET A 295 16.27 -7.93 -2.19
CA MET A 295 15.33 -8.20 -1.09
C MET A 295 16.06 -8.64 0.18
N LYS A 296 17.07 -9.52 0.08
CA LYS A 296 17.89 -9.93 1.24
C LYS A 296 18.65 -8.76 1.87
N ARG A 297 19.25 -7.89 1.04
CA ARG A 297 19.95 -6.70 1.54
C ARG A 297 18.99 -5.73 2.23
N ASP A 298 17.80 -5.55 1.68
CA ASP A 298 16.78 -4.68 2.26
C ASP A 298 16.24 -5.26 3.57
N LEU A 299 15.95 -6.57 3.63
CA LEU A 299 15.57 -7.25 4.88
C LEU A 299 16.61 -7.09 5.99
N LYS A 300 17.90 -7.17 5.65
CA LYS A 300 18.98 -6.98 6.62
C LYS A 300 19.00 -5.57 7.21
N LYS A 301 18.77 -4.55 6.37
CA LYS A 301 18.65 -3.15 6.81
C LYS A 301 17.40 -2.95 7.66
N ASP A 302 16.27 -3.45 7.19
CA ASP A 302 14.99 -3.37 7.89
C ASP A 302 15.07 -3.94 9.30
N TYR A 303 15.74 -5.10 9.44
CA TYR A 303 15.88 -5.74 10.74
C TYR A 303 16.70 -4.90 11.73
N GLU A 304 17.75 -4.22 11.28
CA GLU A 304 18.51 -3.31 12.16
C GLU A 304 17.65 -2.11 12.65
N ILE A 305 16.67 -1.68 11.84
CA ILE A 305 15.68 -0.66 12.22
C ILE A 305 14.68 -1.22 13.22
N LEU A 306 14.14 -2.41 12.95
CA LEU A 306 13.14 -3.05 13.81
C LEU A 306 13.69 -3.37 15.21
N LYS A 307 14.97 -3.71 15.33
CA LYS A 307 15.66 -3.86 16.63
C LYS A 307 15.67 -2.59 17.49
N LYS A 308 15.49 -1.41 16.86
CA LYS A 308 15.44 -0.11 17.53
C LYS A 308 14.01 0.35 17.80
N ASP A 309 13.08 -0.60 17.96
CA ASP A 309 11.67 -0.38 18.27
C ASP A 309 10.86 0.27 17.14
N GLY A 310 11.33 0.19 15.88
CA GLY A 310 10.54 0.54 14.71
C GLY A 310 9.54 -0.58 14.35
N TRP A 311 8.52 -0.25 13.56
CA TRP A 311 7.56 -1.25 13.07
C TRP A 311 7.14 -0.97 11.63
N TRP A 312 7.07 -2.03 10.80
CA TRP A 312 6.78 -1.94 9.38
C TRP A 312 5.42 -2.51 9.01
N ALA A 313 4.71 -1.82 8.13
CA ALA A 313 3.72 -2.43 7.26
C ALA A 313 4.44 -3.26 6.20
N ARG A 314 4.14 -4.56 6.13
CA ARG A 314 4.71 -5.46 5.13
C ARG A 314 3.70 -5.68 4.01
N PHE A 315 4.10 -5.41 2.78
CA PHE A 315 3.28 -5.59 1.59
C PHE A 315 4.16 -5.93 0.39
N LEU A 316 3.60 -6.59 -0.60
CA LEU A 316 4.25 -6.90 -1.88
C LEU A 316 3.58 -6.15 -3.03
N SER A 317 2.27 -5.91 -2.95
CA SER A 317 1.56 -5.01 -3.85
C SER A 317 0.55 -4.14 -3.11
N ASN A 318 0.07 -3.10 -3.78
CA ASN A 318 -1.00 -2.21 -3.35
C ASN A 318 -1.65 -1.60 -4.60
N HIS A 319 -2.52 -0.60 -4.44
CA HIS A 319 -3.22 0.08 -5.55
C HIS A 319 -2.31 0.93 -6.45
N ASP A 320 -1.03 1.11 -6.10
CA ASP A 320 -0.03 1.88 -6.85
C ASP A 320 1.09 1.03 -7.44
N LYS A 321 1.00 -0.30 -7.33
CA LYS A 321 2.01 -1.24 -7.84
C LYS A 321 1.37 -2.31 -8.71
N PRO A 322 2.12 -2.90 -9.66
CA PRO A 322 1.68 -4.11 -10.37
C PRO A 322 1.38 -5.27 -9.41
N ARG A 323 0.62 -6.25 -9.88
CA ARG A 323 0.29 -7.46 -9.12
C ARG A 323 1.56 -8.23 -8.73
N GLN A 324 1.66 -8.64 -7.47
CA GLN A 324 2.85 -9.31 -6.92
C GLN A 324 3.26 -10.58 -7.67
N VAL A 325 2.29 -11.39 -8.12
CA VAL A 325 2.56 -12.64 -8.85
C VAL A 325 3.25 -12.37 -10.19
N SER A 326 2.81 -11.32 -10.90
CA SER A 326 3.41 -10.93 -12.17
C SER A 326 4.76 -10.22 -12.00
N LEU A 327 4.99 -9.55 -10.85
CA LEU A 327 6.23 -8.82 -10.59
C LEU A 327 7.31 -9.72 -9.99
N TYR A 328 7.01 -10.46 -8.92
CA TYR A 328 7.98 -11.23 -8.13
C TYR A 328 7.89 -12.73 -8.33
N GLY A 329 6.81 -13.22 -8.94
CA GLY A 329 6.51 -14.63 -9.12
C GLY A 329 6.56 -15.08 -10.57
N ASN A 330 5.63 -15.96 -10.92
CA ASN A 330 5.42 -16.47 -12.27
C ASN A 330 3.91 -16.55 -12.51
N ASP A 331 3.39 -15.74 -13.40
CA ASP A 331 1.96 -15.66 -13.71
C ASP A 331 1.50 -16.64 -14.80
N ARG A 332 2.30 -17.67 -15.06
CA ARG A 332 2.09 -18.69 -16.10
C ARG A 332 2.20 -20.09 -15.53
N GLU A 333 3.31 -20.79 -15.82
CA GLU A 333 3.54 -22.21 -15.50
C GLU A 333 3.50 -22.50 -13.99
N PHE A 334 4.08 -21.61 -13.17
CA PHE A 334 4.16 -21.76 -11.71
C PHE A 334 3.30 -20.73 -10.99
N TRP A 335 2.14 -20.37 -11.58
CA TRP A 335 1.28 -19.33 -11.03
C TRP A 335 0.86 -19.61 -9.58
N SER A 336 0.30 -20.79 -9.31
CA SER A 336 -0.20 -21.16 -7.98
C SER A 336 0.94 -21.28 -6.96
N GLU A 337 2.03 -21.92 -7.36
CA GLU A 337 3.19 -22.14 -6.50
C GLU A 337 3.85 -20.82 -6.11
N SER A 338 4.04 -19.92 -7.07
CA SER A 338 4.64 -18.62 -6.80
C SER A 338 3.71 -17.70 -5.99
N ALA A 339 2.40 -17.72 -6.24
CA ALA A 339 1.42 -16.97 -5.44
C ALA A 339 1.45 -17.40 -3.97
N LYS A 340 1.48 -18.71 -3.70
CA LYS A 340 1.58 -19.27 -2.34
C LYS A 340 2.93 -18.99 -1.69
N MET A 341 4.03 -19.06 -2.45
CA MET A 341 5.37 -18.72 -1.96
C MET A 341 5.42 -17.26 -1.51
N LEU A 342 4.92 -16.32 -2.32
CA LEU A 342 4.84 -14.90 -1.98
C LEU A 342 3.95 -14.65 -0.75
N ALA A 343 2.80 -15.34 -0.64
CA ALA A 343 1.94 -15.29 0.53
C ALA A 343 2.68 -15.73 1.80
N CYS A 344 3.36 -16.87 1.76
CA CYS A 344 4.12 -17.38 2.89
C CYS A 344 5.25 -16.42 3.28
N TYR A 345 6.01 -15.92 2.32
CA TYR A 345 7.04 -14.92 2.54
C TYR A 345 6.49 -13.69 3.26
N LEU A 346 5.41 -13.10 2.74
CA LEU A 346 4.77 -11.91 3.34
C LEU A 346 4.35 -12.14 4.80
N HIS A 347 3.66 -13.25 5.07
CA HIS A 347 3.07 -13.53 6.39
C HIS A 347 4.09 -13.97 7.45
N THR A 348 5.25 -14.49 7.03
CA THR A 348 6.32 -14.93 7.94
C THR A 348 7.37 -13.86 8.22
N LEU A 349 7.35 -12.71 7.51
CA LEU A 349 8.20 -11.56 7.82
C LEU A 349 7.82 -10.91 9.16
N LEU A 350 8.78 -10.24 9.79
CA LEU A 350 8.55 -9.41 10.95
C LEU A 350 7.89 -8.09 10.52
N GLY A 351 6.76 -7.76 11.12
CA GLY A 351 5.91 -6.61 10.79
C GLY A 351 4.43 -7.00 10.67
N THR A 352 3.59 -6.05 10.31
CA THR A 352 2.16 -6.26 10.06
C THR A 352 1.92 -6.48 8.57
N PRO A 353 1.40 -7.64 8.14
CA PRO A 353 1.12 -7.91 6.73
C PRO A 353 -0.11 -7.13 6.24
N PHE A 354 0.04 -6.51 5.08
CA PHE A 354 -1.01 -5.89 4.30
C PHE A 354 -1.22 -6.73 3.04
N VAL A 355 -2.43 -7.20 2.85
CA VAL A 355 -2.85 -8.01 1.71
C VAL A 355 -3.71 -7.13 0.82
N PHE A 356 -3.29 -6.89 -0.41
CA PHE A 356 -4.09 -6.12 -1.36
C PHE A 356 -5.16 -7.01 -2.01
N GLN A 357 -6.37 -6.49 -2.24
CA GLN A 357 -7.47 -7.22 -2.86
C GLN A 357 -7.04 -7.99 -4.12
N GLY A 358 -7.35 -9.28 -4.16
CA GLY A 358 -6.99 -10.20 -5.23
C GLY A 358 -5.64 -10.89 -5.08
N GLU A 359 -4.79 -10.52 -4.12
CA GLU A 359 -3.57 -11.28 -3.81
C GLU A 359 -3.90 -12.68 -3.32
N GLU A 360 -4.93 -12.80 -2.50
CA GLU A 360 -5.43 -14.07 -1.98
C GLU A 360 -6.01 -14.99 -3.06
N LEU A 361 -6.23 -14.46 -4.26
CA LEU A 361 -6.62 -15.22 -5.45
C LEU A 361 -5.47 -15.44 -6.41
N GLY A 362 -4.32 -14.81 -6.20
CA GLY A 362 -3.23 -14.80 -7.16
C GLY A 362 -3.58 -14.04 -8.45
N MET A 363 -4.36 -12.95 -8.37
CA MET A 363 -4.66 -12.10 -9.54
C MET A 363 -3.39 -11.57 -10.17
N THR A 364 -3.35 -11.52 -11.50
CA THR A 364 -2.19 -11.15 -12.32
C THR A 364 -2.36 -9.78 -12.97
N ASN A 365 -1.28 -9.24 -13.53
CA ASN A 365 -1.35 -8.05 -14.36
C ASN A 365 -2.27 -8.26 -15.57
N VAL A 366 -2.84 -7.15 -16.07
CA VAL A 366 -3.64 -7.11 -17.29
C VAL A 366 -2.82 -6.56 -18.46
N ALA A 367 -3.15 -6.99 -19.69
CA ALA A 367 -2.54 -6.48 -20.90
C ALA A 367 -3.60 -5.87 -21.82
N PHE A 368 -4.04 -4.65 -21.52
CA PHE A 368 -4.99 -3.93 -22.38
C PHE A 368 -4.39 -3.64 -23.76
N PRO A 369 -5.18 -3.72 -24.83
CA PRO A 369 -4.68 -3.62 -26.21
C PRO A 369 -4.25 -2.20 -26.61
N SER A 370 -4.81 -1.16 -25.98
CA SER A 370 -4.53 0.25 -26.27
C SER A 370 -4.18 1.02 -25.02
N ILE A 371 -3.42 2.11 -25.18
CA ILE A 371 -3.20 3.09 -24.09
C ILE A 371 -4.51 3.77 -23.66
N ASP A 372 -5.49 3.85 -24.55
CA ASP A 372 -6.80 4.45 -24.26
C ASP A 372 -7.65 3.60 -23.30
N ASP A 373 -7.31 2.30 -23.14
CA ASP A 373 -7.95 1.39 -22.20
C ASP A 373 -7.45 1.54 -20.75
N TYR A 374 -6.36 2.30 -20.55
CA TYR A 374 -5.81 2.64 -19.24
C TYR A 374 -6.40 3.94 -18.72
N ASP A 375 -6.78 4.00 -17.44
CA ASP A 375 -7.29 5.21 -16.79
C ASP A 375 -6.19 5.98 -16.04
N ASP A 376 -5.17 5.29 -15.58
CA ASP A 376 -4.07 5.84 -14.79
C ASP A 376 -3.33 6.99 -15.49
N ILE A 377 -3.37 8.18 -14.88
CA ILE A 377 -2.73 9.40 -15.39
C ILE A 377 -1.21 9.23 -15.54
N ASP A 378 -0.56 8.53 -14.60
CA ASP A 378 0.90 8.32 -14.64
C ASP A 378 1.28 7.43 -15.83
N THR A 379 0.56 6.34 -16.06
CA THR A 379 0.72 5.45 -17.21
C THR A 379 0.57 6.18 -18.54
N ARG A 380 -0.47 7.02 -18.67
CA ARG A 380 -0.73 7.81 -19.88
C ARG A 380 0.36 8.85 -20.14
N ASN A 381 0.82 9.54 -19.10
CA ASN A 381 1.90 10.52 -19.19
C ASN A 381 3.24 9.87 -19.52
N TYR A 382 3.54 8.71 -18.93
CA TYR A 382 4.72 7.91 -19.24
C TYR A 382 4.74 7.49 -20.71
N TYR A 383 3.66 6.91 -21.21
CA TYR A 383 3.51 6.55 -22.64
C TYR A 383 3.76 7.75 -23.56
N LYS A 384 3.10 8.88 -23.28
CA LYS A 384 3.26 10.10 -24.05
C LYS A 384 4.72 10.58 -24.09
N THR A 385 5.39 10.57 -22.95
CA THR A 385 6.80 10.96 -22.84
C THR A 385 7.70 10.07 -23.70
N MET A 386 7.47 8.75 -23.69
CA MET A 386 8.22 7.81 -24.53
C MET A 386 8.01 8.07 -26.02
N ILE A 387 6.78 8.33 -26.45
CA ILE A 387 6.48 8.70 -27.84
C ILE A 387 7.20 10.00 -28.24
N GLU A 388 7.19 11.02 -27.38
CA GLU A 388 7.89 12.29 -27.60
C GLU A 388 9.42 12.10 -27.69
N GLN A 389 9.96 11.09 -27.01
CA GLN A 389 11.38 10.70 -27.06
C GLN A 389 11.72 9.82 -28.28
N GLY A 390 10.72 9.44 -29.10
CA GLY A 390 10.91 8.69 -30.33
C GLY A 390 10.80 7.17 -30.19
N THR A 391 10.32 6.66 -29.07
CA THR A 391 10.02 5.23 -28.87
C THR A 391 8.83 4.83 -29.74
N SER A 392 8.84 3.61 -30.30
CA SER A 392 7.72 3.13 -31.09
C SER A 392 6.45 2.96 -30.23
N PRO A 393 5.23 3.15 -30.80
CA PRO A 393 3.99 2.97 -30.05
C PRO A 393 3.85 1.57 -29.41
N GLU A 394 4.35 0.54 -30.05
CA GLU A 394 4.30 -0.83 -29.56
C GLU A 394 5.23 -1.03 -28.35
N GLU A 395 6.46 -0.52 -28.41
CA GLU A 395 7.42 -0.57 -27.29
C GLU A 395 6.94 0.30 -26.12
N ALA A 396 6.50 1.55 -26.40
CA ALA A 396 5.96 2.44 -25.39
C ALA A 396 4.77 1.83 -24.66
N LEU A 397 3.85 1.16 -25.39
CA LEU A 397 2.72 0.47 -24.78
C LEU A 397 3.17 -0.74 -23.95
N ALA A 398 4.14 -1.52 -24.43
CA ALA A 398 4.64 -2.69 -23.69
C ALA A 398 5.30 -2.29 -22.37
N GLU A 399 6.09 -1.23 -22.36
CA GLU A 399 6.70 -0.71 -21.13
C GLU A 399 5.66 -0.11 -20.19
N SER A 400 4.73 0.72 -20.71
CA SER A 400 3.64 1.30 -19.93
C SER A 400 2.78 0.23 -19.24
N ARG A 401 2.48 -0.89 -19.92
CA ARG A 401 1.77 -2.04 -19.36
C ARG A 401 2.48 -2.61 -18.12
N SER A 402 3.80 -2.71 -18.17
CA SER A 402 4.56 -3.36 -17.09
C SER A 402 4.53 -2.58 -15.78
N ILE A 403 4.46 -1.24 -15.87
CA ILE A 403 4.53 -0.34 -14.71
C ILE A 403 3.17 0.19 -14.25
N SER A 404 2.12 0.03 -15.07
CA SER A 404 0.81 0.63 -14.83
C SER A 404 0.20 0.24 -13.49
N ARG A 405 -0.28 1.25 -12.75
CA ARG A 405 -1.07 1.07 -11.54
C ARG A 405 -2.41 0.38 -11.83
N ASP A 406 -2.95 0.48 -13.03
CA ASP A 406 -4.20 -0.18 -13.44
C ASP A 406 -4.12 -1.70 -13.43
N ASN A 407 -2.92 -2.28 -13.45
CA ASN A 407 -2.73 -3.72 -13.19
C ASN A 407 -3.34 -4.15 -11.85
N ALA A 408 -3.18 -3.33 -10.82
CA ALA A 408 -3.74 -3.55 -9.49
C ALA A 408 -5.22 -3.12 -9.41
N ARG A 409 -5.63 -2.14 -10.23
CA ARG A 409 -6.94 -1.49 -10.18
C ARG A 409 -8.03 -2.17 -10.99
N THR A 410 -7.70 -3.26 -11.73
CA THR A 410 -8.72 -4.10 -12.38
C THR A 410 -9.73 -4.61 -11.37
N PRO A 411 -11.02 -4.70 -11.76
CA PRO A 411 -12.08 -5.22 -10.90
C PRO A 411 -11.76 -6.59 -10.30
N MET A 412 -12.18 -6.79 -9.05
CA MET A 412 -12.06 -8.06 -8.33
C MET A 412 -12.80 -9.17 -9.04
N GLN A 413 -12.20 -10.36 -9.09
CA GLN A 413 -12.72 -11.53 -9.80
C GLN A 413 -13.47 -12.45 -8.83
N TRP A 414 -14.80 -12.27 -8.73
CA TRP A 414 -15.63 -13.01 -7.77
C TRP A 414 -16.01 -14.40 -8.26
N ASN A 415 -16.33 -14.54 -9.55
CA ASN A 415 -16.74 -15.82 -10.18
C ASN A 415 -16.48 -15.80 -11.69
N ASP A 416 -16.92 -16.84 -12.42
CA ASP A 416 -16.75 -16.99 -13.86
C ASP A 416 -17.85 -16.34 -14.72
N SER A 417 -18.83 -15.65 -14.11
CA SER A 417 -19.88 -14.91 -14.81
C SER A 417 -19.31 -13.65 -15.50
N PRO A 418 -20.07 -13.02 -16.41
CA PRO A 418 -19.63 -11.80 -17.07
C PRO A 418 -19.07 -10.77 -16.09
N ASN A 419 -18.02 -10.07 -16.52
CA ASN A 419 -17.28 -9.11 -15.69
C ASN A 419 -16.70 -9.70 -14.39
N GLY A 420 -16.46 -11.02 -14.35
CA GLY A 420 -15.95 -11.68 -13.15
C GLY A 420 -16.91 -11.64 -11.96
N GLY A 421 -18.21 -11.41 -12.16
CA GLY A 421 -19.18 -11.21 -11.10
C GLY A 421 -19.02 -9.90 -10.32
N PHE A 422 -18.17 -8.99 -10.81
CA PHE A 422 -17.99 -7.66 -10.20
C PHE A 422 -19.23 -6.78 -10.37
N SER A 423 -19.77 -6.70 -11.58
CA SER A 423 -20.92 -5.89 -11.98
C SER A 423 -21.71 -6.56 -13.09
N GLU A 424 -23.02 -6.28 -13.20
CA GLU A 424 -23.84 -6.64 -14.36
C GLU A 424 -23.70 -5.63 -15.51
N HIS A 425 -23.20 -4.41 -15.23
CA HIS A 425 -22.91 -3.38 -16.21
C HIS A 425 -21.43 -3.40 -16.65
N THR A 426 -21.09 -2.58 -17.65
CA THR A 426 -19.70 -2.39 -18.07
C THR A 426 -18.90 -1.76 -16.92
N PRO A 427 -17.86 -2.44 -16.40
CA PRO A 427 -17.02 -1.87 -15.36
C PRO A 427 -16.27 -0.62 -15.83
N TRP A 428 -15.99 0.28 -14.89
CA TRP A 428 -15.22 1.51 -15.13
C TRP A 428 -13.82 1.25 -15.72
N LEU A 429 -13.23 0.12 -15.38
CA LEU A 429 -11.99 -0.42 -15.93
C LEU A 429 -12.21 -1.87 -16.36
N GLY A 430 -11.58 -2.31 -17.45
CA GLY A 430 -11.73 -3.66 -17.98
C GLY A 430 -11.30 -4.74 -16.98
N VAL A 431 -12.09 -5.81 -16.88
CA VAL A 431 -11.75 -6.99 -16.06
C VAL A 431 -10.66 -7.79 -16.75
N ASN A 432 -9.70 -8.32 -15.97
CA ASN A 432 -8.70 -9.23 -16.51
C ASN A 432 -9.40 -10.50 -17.07
N PRO A 433 -9.21 -10.85 -18.35
CA PRO A 433 -9.94 -11.95 -18.99
C PRO A 433 -9.69 -13.33 -18.38
N ASN A 434 -8.68 -13.47 -17.52
CA ASN A 434 -8.39 -14.72 -16.81
C ASN A 434 -9.36 -15.01 -15.64
N TYR A 435 -10.35 -14.14 -15.37
CA TYR A 435 -11.35 -14.33 -14.31
C TYR A 435 -12.09 -15.67 -14.38
N LYS A 436 -12.18 -16.28 -15.56
CA LYS A 436 -12.78 -17.61 -15.72
C LYS A 436 -11.98 -18.73 -15.04
N LEU A 437 -10.70 -18.50 -14.79
CA LEU A 437 -9.79 -19.47 -14.16
C LEU A 437 -9.39 -19.02 -12.75
N ILE A 438 -9.19 -17.72 -12.57
CA ILE A 438 -8.75 -17.12 -11.31
C ILE A 438 -9.91 -16.31 -10.76
N ASN A 439 -10.64 -16.85 -9.80
CA ASN A 439 -11.75 -16.15 -9.14
C ASN A 439 -12.03 -16.71 -7.75
N ALA A 440 -12.71 -15.91 -6.92
CA ALA A 440 -12.98 -16.24 -5.52
C ALA A 440 -13.82 -17.51 -5.37
N GLU A 441 -14.91 -17.64 -6.14
CA GLU A 441 -15.84 -18.78 -6.00
C GLU A 441 -15.15 -20.11 -6.27
N SER A 442 -14.36 -20.23 -7.33
CA SER A 442 -13.64 -21.45 -7.67
C SER A 442 -12.61 -21.81 -6.61
N GLN A 443 -11.88 -20.81 -6.07
CA GLN A 443 -10.83 -21.03 -5.10
C GLN A 443 -11.36 -21.31 -3.68
N MET A 444 -12.48 -20.76 -3.29
CA MET A 444 -13.15 -21.11 -2.03
C MET A 444 -13.64 -22.56 -2.01
N ASN A 445 -13.86 -23.16 -3.17
CA ASN A 445 -14.28 -24.56 -3.32
C ASN A 445 -13.11 -25.53 -3.60
N ASP A 446 -11.88 -25.06 -3.63
CA ASP A 446 -10.66 -25.86 -3.83
C ASP A 446 -9.75 -25.78 -2.61
N ASP A 447 -9.61 -26.87 -1.86
CA ASP A 447 -8.79 -26.95 -0.65
C ASP A 447 -7.29 -26.70 -0.90
N CYS A 448 -6.84 -26.87 -2.16
CA CYS A 448 -5.46 -26.62 -2.57
C CYS A 448 -5.24 -25.23 -3.19
N SER A 449 -6.23 -24.34 -3.16
CA SER A 449 -6.18 -23.01 -3.78
C SER A 449 -5.22 -22.03 -3.09
N VAL A 450 -4.95 -20.92 -3.77
CA VAL A 450 -4.21 -19.78 -3.19
C VAL A 450 -5.01 -19.17 -2.04
N PHE A 451 -6.34 -19.04 -2.18
CA PHE A 451 -7.24 -18.53 -1.13
C PHE A 451 -7.14 -19.34 0.17
N ARG A 452 -7.23 -20.69 0.07
CA ARG A 452 -7.13 -21.58 1.25
C ARG A 452 -5.74 -21.52 1.88
N PHE A 453 -4.72 -21.31 1.08
CA PHE A 453 -3.36 -21.13 1.59
C PHE A 453 -3.23 -19.82 2.39
N TYR A 454 -3.75 -18.69 1.89
CA TYR A 454 -3.84 -17.43 2.66
C TYR A 454 -4.64 -17.60 3.95
N GLN A 455 -5.81 -18.24 3.88
CA GLN A 455 -6.65 -18.51 5.05
C GLN A 455 -5.88 -19.28 6.14
N ASN A 456 -5.11 -20.29 5.74
CA ASN A 456 -4.28 -21.06 6.67
C ASN A 456 -3.16 -20.20 7.28
N LEU A 457 -2.44 -19.41 6.48
CA LEU A 457 -1.40 -18.50 6.97
C LEU A 457 -1.94 -17.51 8.00
N ILE A 458 -3.10 -16.92 7.74
CA ILE A 458 -3.77 -15.98 8.65
C ILE A 458 -4.18 -16.68 9.95
N ALA A 459 -4.70 -17.90 9.86
CA ALA A 459 -5.04 -18.71 11.03
C ALA A 459 -3.82 -19.06 11.88
N LEU A 460 -2.70 -19.43 11.24
CA LEU A 460 -1.44 -19.72 11.91
C LEU A 460 -0.88 -18.49 12.61
N ARG A 461 -0.93 -17.30 11.98
CA ARG A 461 -0.48 -16.05 12.60
C ARG A 461 -1.26 -15.73 13.88
N LYS A 462 -2.58 -15.98 13.89
CA LYS A 462 -3.41 -15.79 15.09
C LYS A 462 -3.10 -16.81 16.21
N LYS A 463 -2.68 -18.01 15.83
CA LYS A 463 -2.41 -19.11 16.76
C LYS A 463 -0.98 -19.08 17.31
N HIS A 464 -0.01 -18.66 16.50
CA HIS A 464 1.42 -18.72 16.82
C HIS A 464 2.04 -17.33 16.92
N PRO A 465 2.25 -16.81 18.14
CA PRO A 465 2.82 -15.47 18.36
C PRO A 465 4.20 -15.27 17.70
N VAL A 466 4.94 -16.34 17.43
CA VAL A 466 6.23 -16.28 16.73
C VAL A 466 6.11 -15.62 15.35
N MET A 467 4.99 -15.77 14.65
CA MET A 467 4.76 -15.10 13.35
C MET A 467 4.64 -13.58 13.48
N ALA A 468 4.00 -13.11 14.56
CA ALA A 468 3.79 -11.68 14.80
C ALA A 468 4.97 -11.03 15.55
N HIS A 469 5.43 -11.66 16.62
CA HIS A 469 6.35 -11.06 17.59
C HIS A 469 7.74 -11.68 17.59
N GLY A 470 7.96 -12.77 16.82
CA GLY A 470 9.25 -13.46 16.79
C GLY A 470 10.38 -12.58 16.31
N ASP A 471 11.53 -12.70 16.94
CA ASP A 471 12.77 -12.11 16.47
C ASP A 471 13.12 -12.61 15.08
N PHE A 472 13.93 -11.91 14.31
CA PHE A 472 14.23 -12.22 12.92
C PHE A 472 15.75 -12.37 12.73
N LYS A 473 16.18 -13.46 12.10
CA LYS A 473 17.57 -13.63 11.70
C LYS A 473 17.64 -14.21 10.29
N LEU A 474 18.22 -13.44 9.36
CA LEU A 474 18.51 -13.93 8.02
C LEU A 474 19.58 -15.04 8.09
N CYS A 475 19.35 -16.15 7.42
CA CYS A 475 20.19 -17.34 7.45
C CYS A 475 20.34 -17.97 6.05
N CYS A 476 20.73 -17.17 5.07
CA CYS A 476 21.06 -17.59 3.72
C CYS A 476 22.18 -16.71 3.15
N PRO A 477 22.93 -17.20 2.15
CA PRO A 477 23.92 -16.40 1.42
C PRO A 477 23.29 -15.15 0.79
N GLU A 478 24.05 -14.09 0.64
CA GLU A 478 23.58 -12.87 -0.04
C GLU A 478 23.24 -13.14 -1.52
N ASP A 479 23.99 -14.02 -2.17
CA ASP A 479 23.77 -14.40 -3.57
C ASP A 479 22.69 -15.47 -3.72
N GLY A 480 22.09 -15.53 -4.91
CA GLY A 480 21.13 -16.55 -5.34
C GLY A 480 19.69 -16.30 -4.90
N PRO A 481 18.75 -17.11 -5.45
CA PRO A 481 17.32 -16.85 -5.36
C PRO A 481 16.66 -17.39 -4.07
N VAL A 482 17.40 -18.08 -3.19
CA VAL A 482 16.83 -18.59 -1.95
C VAL A 482 16.90 -17.54 -0.86
N ILE A 483 15.76 -17.28 -0.24
CA ILE A 483 15.65 -16.42 0.96
C ILE A 483 15.26 -17.31 2.13
N ALA A 484 16.08 -17.33 3.18
CA ALA A 484 15.82 -18.11 4.38
C ALA A 484 16.11 -17.30 5.65
N TYR A 485 15.26 -17.45 6.65
CA TYR A 485 15.38 -16.76 7.94
C TYR A 485 14.72 -17.56 9.06
N THR A 486 15.18 -17.32 10.27
CA THR A 486 14.51 -17.82 11.47
C THR A 486 13.66 -16.75 12.11
N ARG A 487 12.57 -17.19 12.77
CA ARG A 487 11.73 -16.41 13.66
C ARG A 487 11.74 -17.11 15.02
N SER A 488 12.04 -16.39 16.08
CA SER A 488 12.12 -16.97 17.43
C SER A 488 11.33 -16.12 18.43
N TYR A 489 10.45 -16.78 19.20
CA TYR A 489 9.66 -16.14 20.25
C TYR A 489 9.46 -17.11 21.42
N GLN A 490 9.93 -16.72 22.61
CA GLN A 490 9.97 -17.61 23.78
C GLN A 490 10.68 -18.94 23.46
N ASP A 491 9.99 -20.06 23.60
CA ASP A 491 10.53 -21.40 23.36
C ASP A 491 10.25 -21.92 21.92
N GLU A 492 9.64 -21.08 21.06
CA GLU A 492 9.28 -21.47 19.69
C GLU A 492 10.24 -20.82 18.68
N THR A 493 10.82 -21.63 17.79
CA THR A 493 11.68 -21.17 16.70
C THR A 493 11.26 -21.80 15.39
N TRP A 494 10.98 -20.97 14.39
CA TRP A 494 10.63 -21.40 13.04
C TRP A 494 11.74 -21.04 12.05
N LEU A 495 11.97 -21.93 11.08
CA LEU A 495 12.81 -21.68 9.90
C LEU A 495 11.91 -21.56 8.67
N ALA A 496 11.89 -20.41 8.03
CA ALA A 496 11.21 -20.19 6.76
C ALA A 496 12.23 -20.18 5.61
N VAL A 497 11.94 -20.92 4.53
CA VAL A 497 12.80 -21.04 3.35
C VAL A 497 11.96 -20.85 2.09
N HIS A 498 12.38 -19.97 1.19
CA HIS A 498 11.65 -19.59 -0.02
C HIS A 498 12.57 -19.61 -1.23
N ASN A 499 12.16 -20.28 -2.30
CA ASN A 499 12.84 -20.27 -3.60
C ASN A 499 12.16 -19.26 -4.54
N PHE A 500 12.80 -18.13 -4.82
CA PHE A 500 12.31 -17.09 -5.73
C PHE A 500 12.72 -17.36 -7.19
N SER A 501 12.74 -18.61 -7.63
CA SER A 501 13.10 -18.95 -9.01
C SER A 501 12.26 -20.08 -9.60
N ALA A 502 12.17 -20.11 -10.94
CA ALA A 502 11.52 -21.17 -11.71
C ALA A 502 12.39 -22.44 -11.85
N SER A 503 13.46 -22.58 -11.07
CA SER A 503 14.36 -23.73 -11.12
C SER A 503 14.57 -24.33 -9.74
N MET A 504 14.95 -25.62 -9.71
CA MET A 504 15.33 -26.30 -8.47
C MET A 504 16.54 -25.59 -7.84
N GLN A 505 16.49 -25.37 -6.54
CA GLN A 505 17.56 -24.75 -5.77
C GLN A 505 17.99 -25.62 -4.58
N LYS A 506 19.18 -25.34 -4.05
CA LYS A 506 19.68 -26.00 -2.84
C LYS A 506 19.92 -24.96 -1.75
N PHE A 507 19.36 -25.21 -0.59
CA PHE A 507 19.66 -24.44 0.62
C PHE A 507 20.54 -25.26 1.55
N HIS A 508 21.75 -24.76 1.83
CA HIS A 508 22.76 -25.43 2.67
C HIS A 508 22.63 -24.97 4.12
N TYR A 509 21.68 -25.55 4.87
CA TYR A 509 21.39 -25.16 6.25
C TYR A 509 22.55 -25.45 7.23
N GLY A 510 23.38 -26.43 6.98
CA GLY A 510 24.57 -26.72 7.80
C GLY A 510 25.63 -25.61 7.77
N ALA A 511 25.65 -24.77 6.72
CA ALA A 511 26.55 -23.62 6.63
C ALA A 511 26.11 -22.45 7.52
N GLU A 512 24.85 -22.45 7.96
CA GLU A 512 24.22 -21.40 8.77
C GLU A 512 24.04 -21.82 10.24
N ASP A 513 24.74 -22.89 10.67
CA ASP A 513 24.62 -23.48 12.01
C ASP A 513 23.19 -23.89 12.39
N ILE A 514 22.38 -24.29 11.39
CA ILE A 514 21.01 -24.76 11.59
C ILE A 514 21.01 -26.30 11.60
N GLU A 515 20.44 -26.86 12.66
CA GLU A 515 20.14 -28.29 12.73
C GLU A 515 18.73 -28.54 12.17
N LEU A 516 18.63 -29.30 11.08
CA LEU A 516 17.38 -29.68 10.45
C LEU A 516 17.29 -31.19 10.25
N PRO A 517 16.95 -31.97 11.30
CA PRO A 517 16.67 -33.41 11.19
C PRO A 517 15.53 -33.68 10.20
N CYS A 518 15.58 -34.83 9.48
CA CYS A 518 14.54 -35.18 8.50
C CYS A 518 13.13 -35.37 9.09
N ASN A 519 13.00 -35.46 10.40
CA ASN A 519 11.71 -35.54 11.11
C ASN A 519 11.28 -34.21 11.74
N THR A 520 11.94 -33.10 11.42
CA THR A 520 11.52 -31.78 11.90
C THR A 520 10.10 -31.46 11.37
N PRO A 521 9.18 -31.05 12.23
CA PRO A 521 7.83 -30.76 11.80
C PRO A 521 7.78 -29.65 10.73
N VAL A 522 7.10 -29.95 9.62
CA VAL A 522 6.76 -28.96 8.59
C VAL A 522 5.43 -28.30 8.99
N ILE A 523 5.42 -26.99 9.10
CA ILE A 523 4.24 -26.21 9.49
C ILE A 523 3.53 -25.68 8.26
N ILE A 524 4.29 -25.27 7.23
CA ILE A 524 3.78 -24.69 5.98
C ILE A 524 4.58 -25.28 4.81
N SER A 525 3.88 -25.74 3.77
CA SER A 525 4.47 -26.08 2.47
C SER A 525 3.45 -25.83 1.37
N ASN A 526 3.87 -25.22 0.26
CA ASN A 526 2.99 -25.00 -0.91
C ASN A 526 2.94 -26.20 -1.87
N TYR A 527 3.82 -27.19 -1.67
CA TYR A 527 3.83 -28.47 -2.42
C TYR A 527 3.29 -29.65 -1.61
N GLY A 528 3.10 -29.48 -0.29
CA GLY A 528 2.67 -30.53 0.63
C GLY A 528 3.78 -30.95 1.60
N GLU A 529 3.42 -31.25 2.83
CA GLU A 529 4.37 -31.55 3.92
C GLU A 529 5.25 -32.79 3.65
N ASN A 530 4.72 -33.78 2.95
CA ASN A 530 5.42 -35.01 2.60
C ASN A 530 6.30 -34.92 1.34
N GLU A 531 6.29 -33.77 0.68
CA GLU A 531 6.98 -33.53 -0.58
C GLU A 531 8.36 -32.86 -0.39
N VAL A 532 8.74 -32.57 0.87
CA VAL A 532 10.00 -31.90 1.19
C VAL A 532 11.18 -32.85 0.96
N GLU A 533 12.15 -32.42 0.15
CA GLU A 533 13.30 -33.25 -0.25
C GLU A 533 14.57 -32.85 0.52
N TYR A 534 15.11 -33.79 1.29
CA TYR A 534 16.32 -33.61 2.09
C TYR A 534 17.55 -34.23 1.43
N GLY A 535 18.65 -33.46 1.40
CA GLY A 535 20.00 -33.95 1.13
C GLY A 535 20.87 -33.95 2.40
N ILE A 536 22.13 -34.30 2.27
CA ILE A 536 23.09 -34.24 3.39
C ILE A 536 23.43 -32.78 3.69
N GLY A 537 22.95 -32.25 4.82
CA GLY A 537 23.12 -30.85 5.20
C GLY A 537 22.47 -29.85 4.23
N THR A 538 21.51 -30.32 3.43
CA THR A 538 20.94 -29.53 2.31
C THR A 538 19.46 -29.82 2.19
N LEU A 539 18.68 -28.79 1.93
CA LEU A 539 17.29 -28.86 1.49
C LEU A 539 17.24 -28.61 -0.02
N VAL A 540 16.56 -29.48 -0.76
CA VAL A 540 16.33 -29.32 -2.21
C VAL A 540 14.96 -28.71 -2.42
N LEU A 541 14.91 -27.55 -3.03
CA LEU A 541 13.69 -26.76 -3.23
C LEU A 541 13.23 -26.85 -4.69
N LYS A 542 11.97 -27.18 -4.91
CA LYS A 542 11.31 -27.13 -6.22
C LYS A 542 11.15 -25.66 -6.69
N PRO A 543 10.79 -25.39 -7.96
CA PRO A 543 10.48 -24.05 -8.43
C PRO A 543 9.43 -23.36 -7.54
N TYR A 544 9.72 -22.14 -7.09
CA TYR A 544 8.85 -21.35 -6.21
C TYR A 544 8.36 -22.10 -4.95
N GLU A 545 9.15 -23.06 -4.45
CA GLU A 545 8.80 -23.75 -3.21
C GLU A 545 9.02 -22.86 -2.00
N THR A 546 8.07 -22.93 -1.08
CA THR A 546 8.18 -22.38 0.26
C THR A 546 7.93 -23.47 1.29
N VAL A 547 8.76 -23.53 2.31
CA VAL A 547 8.60 -24.45 3.43
C VAL A 547 8.96 -23.76 4.74
N VAL A 548 8.15 -23.98 5.77
CA VAL A 548 8.40 -23.49 7.13
C VAL A 548 8.45 -24.66 8.09
N PHE A 549 9.54 -24.75 8.84
CA PHE A 549 9.80 -25.79 9.84
C PHE A 549 9.67 -25.21 11.24
N GLN A 550 9.16 -25.99 12.17
CA GLN A 550 9.30 -25.73 13.60
C GLN A 550 10.56 -26.45 14.11
N LEU A 551 11.59 -25.69 14.47
CA LEU A 551 12.85 -26.24 14.97
C LEU A 551 12.76 -26.62 16.45
N HIS A 552 12.07 -25.78 17.24
CA HIS A 552 11.85 -25.96 18.68
C HIS A 552 10.45 -25.51 19.06
#